data_eae4cccead3832fce16d86a2489dbc4e
#
_entry.id   eae4cccead3832fce16d86a2489dbc4e
#
_cell.length_a   1.000
_cell.length_b   1.000
_cell.length_c   1.000
_cell.angle_alpha   90.00
_cell.angle_beta   90.00
_cell.angle_gamma   90.00
#
_symmetry.space_group_name_H-M   'P 1'
#
loop_
_entity.id
_entity.type
_entity.pdbx_description
1 polymer ?
#
loop_
_entity_poly.entity_id
_entity_poly.type
_entity_poly.pdbx_seq_one_letter_code
_entity_poly.pdbx_strand_id
1 'polypeptide(L)'
;GGKTTWHGPGQLTVYPILRLAAPIDVIRYVRALEAAVIDVCALHGLETIRVEGRSGVWVPAGPASTLADTTAPGQHPRTERKICALGVRVARGVTMHGIGLNVNPDLDAFSLDRIIPCGIDDAGVTSLSVETGRHLTTSAPANALVAALETHLAPLVADAT
;
A
#
# COMPACT_ATOMS: atom_id res chain seq x y z
N GLY A 1 1.86 10.26 -10.14
CA GLY A 1 2.46 10.06 -8.83
C GLY A 1 2.79 11.37 -8.15
N GLY A 2 2.79 11.36 -6.81
CA GLY A 2 3.13 12.52 -6.00
C GLY A 2 4.58 12.98 -6.19
N LYS A 3 4.88 14.19 -5.76
CA LYS A 3 6.22 14.78 -5.89
C LYS A 3 7.23 14.17 -4.91
N THR A 4 6.78 13.56 -3.81
CA THR A 4 7.61 13.03 -2.74
C THR A 4 6.97 11.77 -2.15
N THR A 5 7.80 10.76 -1.84
CA THR A 5 7.40 9.57 -1.09
C THR A 5 8.36 9.36 0.06
N TRP A 6 7.87 8.80 1.17
CA TRP A 6 8.69 8.44 2.30
C TRP A 6 8.96 6.94 2.29
N HIS A 7 10.21 6.58 2.54
CA HIS A 7 10.63 5.21 2.79
C HIS A 7 11.53 5.19 4.02
N GLY A 8 11.28 4.29 4.96
CA GLY A 8 12.03 4.21 6.18
C GLY A 8 11.76 2.94 7.00
N PRO A 9 12.33 2.83 8.20
CA PRO A 9 12.14 1.69 9.07
C PRO A 9 10.66 1.37 9.30
N GLY A 10 10.29 0.09 9.27
CA GLY A 10 8.92 -0.35 9.46
C GLY A 10 8.06 -0.36 8.19
N GLN A 11 8.53 0.17 7.06
CA GLN A 11 7.88 0.05 5.77
C GLN A 11 8.52 -1.06 4.92
N LEU A 12 7.72 -1.97 4.38
CA LEU A 12 8.17 -2.97 3.41
C LEU A 12 8.09 -2.39 2.00
N THR A 13 9.26 -2.12 1.42
CA THR A 13 9.36 -1.63 0.04
C THR A 13 9.67 -2.79 -0.90
N VAL A 14 8.86 -2.94 -1.95
CA VAL A 14 9.01 -4.01 -2.95
C VAL A 14 8.93 -3.42 -4.36
N TYR A 15 9.94 -3.71 -5.18
CA TYR A 15 10.05 -3.25 -6.57
C TYR A 15 10.03 -4.44 -7.54
N PRO A 16 8.86 -4.83 -8.06
CA PRO A 16 8.78 -5.85 -9.09
C PRO A 16 9.34 -5.29 -10.41
N ILE A 17 10.52 -5.78 -10.81
CA ILE A 17 11.17 -5.41 -12.07
C ILE A 17 10.92 -6.51 -13.08
N LEU A 18 10.05 -6.24 -14.05
CA LEU A 18 9.64 -7.24 -15.05
C LEU A 18 9.31 -6.56 -16.38
N ARG A 19 9.29 -7.35 -17.46
CA ARG A 19 8.83 -6.90 -18.76
C ARG A 19 7.36 -7.25 -18.93
N LEU A 20 6.54 -6.22 -19.17
CA LEU A 20 5.09 -6.42 -19.43
C LEU A 20 4.88 -6.97 -20.85
N ALA A 21 3.92 -7.88 -20.96
CA ALA A 21 3.44 -8.35 -22.25
C ALA A 21 2.73 -7.23 -23.03
N ALA A 22 2.83 -7.28 -24.34
CA ALA A 22 2.08 -6.39 -25.21
C ALA A 22 0.60 -6.86 -25.39
N PRO A 23 -0.36 -5.94 -25.49
CA PRO A 23 -0.24 -4.49 -25.33
C PRO A 23 -0.01 -4.10 -23.88
N ILE A 24 0.87 -3.11 -23.67
CA ILE A 24 1.24 -2.68 -22.31
C ILE A 24 0.06 -1.96 -21.66
N ASP A 25 -0.45 -2.51 -20.56
CA ASP A 25 -1.51 -1.95 -19.75
C ASP A 25 -1.00 -1.61 -18.33
N VAL A 26 -0.61 -0.36 -18.13
CA VAL A 26 -0.10 0.12 -16.84
C VAL A 26 -1.18 0.12 -15.76
N ILE A 27 -2.42 0.38 -16.13
CA ILE A 27 -3.54 0.38 -15.18
C ILE A 27 -3.74 -1.04 -14.64
N ARG A 28 -3.79 -2.03 -15.52
CA ARG A 28 -3.89 -3.45 -15.14
C ARG A 28 -2.73 -3.88 -14.24
N TYR A 29 -1.51 -3.42 -14.55
CA TYR A 29 -0.35 -3.67 -13.70
C TYR A 29 -0.51 -3.08 -12.29
N VAL A 30 -0.93 -1.82 -12.17
CA VAL A 30 -1.20 -1.19 -10.86
C VAL A 30 -2.28 -1.97 -10.10
N ARG A 31 -3.37 -2.37 -10.77
CA ARG A 31 -4.46 -3.15 -10.15
C ARG A 31 -3.99 -4.52 -9.67
N ALA A 32 -3.04 -5.16 -10.35
CA ALA A 32 -2.43 -6.42 -9.92
C ALA A 32 -1.58 -6.23 -8.65
N LEU A 33 -0.80 -5.15 -8.57
CA LEU A 33 -0.05 -4.80 -7.35
C LEU A 33 -0.98 -4.56 -6.15
N GLU A 34 -2.06 -3.82 -6.36
CA GLU A 34 -3.06 -3.57 -5.31
C GLU A 34 -3.73 -4.87 -4.87
N ALA A 35 -4.07 -5.76 -5.79
CA ALA A 35 -4.67 -7.06 -5.47
C ALA A 35 -3.75 -7.89 -4.58
N ALA A 36 -2.47 -7.98 -4.91
CA ALA A 36 -1.49 -8.71 -4.12
C ALA A 36 -1.39 -8.16 -2.67
N VAL A 37 -1.42 -6.83 -2.50
CA VAL A 37 -1.39 -6.22 -1.17
C VAL A 37 -2.69 -6.47 -0.40
N ILE A 38 -3.85 -6.42 -1.06
CA ILE A 38 -5.15 -6.71 -0.45
C ILE A 38 -5.18 -8.14 0.07
N ASP A 39 -4.72 -9.12 -0.72
CA ASP A 39 -4.65 -10.52 -0.29
C ASP A 39 -3.76 -10.68 0.95
N VAL A 40 -2.62 -10.01 0.99
CA VAL A 40 -1.72 -10.03 2.15
C VAL A 40 -2.35 -9.39 3.37
N CYS A 41 -3.04 -8.26 3.24
CA CYS A 41 -3.76 -7.65 4.34
C CYS A 41 -4.84 -8.60 4.89
N ALA A 42 -5.57 -9.29 4.02
CA ALA A 42 -6.59 -10.28 4.39
C ALA A 42 -6.00 -11.45 5.17
N LEU A 43 -4.80 -11.94 4.84
CA LEU A 43 -4.10 -12.98 5.62
C LEU A 43 -3.79 -12.52 7.06
N HIS A 44 -3.65 -11.23 7.28
CA HIS A 44 -3.48 -10.64 8.61
C HIS A 44 -4.81 -10.31 9.31
N GLY A 45 -5.95 -10.62 8.69
CA GLY A 45 -7.29 -10.35 9.21
C GLY A 45 -7.74 -8.90 9.01
N LEU A 46 -7.13 -8.17 8.09
CA LEU A 46 -7.45 -6.77 7.82
C LEU A 46 -8.15 -6.64 6.47
N GLU A 47 -9.39 -6.14 6.50
CA GLU A 47 -10.11 -5.75 5.29
C GLU A 47 -9.52 -4.45 4.72
N THR A 48 -9.25 -4.46 3.43
CA THR A 48 -8.72 -3.31 2.70
C THR A 48 -9.40 -3.14 1.35
N ILE A 49 -9.40 -1.91 0.85
CA ILE A 49 -10.12 -1.53 -0.37
C ILE A 49 -9.23 -0.73 -1.33
N ARG A 50 -9.72 -0.61 -2.57
CA ARG A 50 -9.30 0.41 -3.52
C ARG A 50 -10.21 1.62 -3.38
N VAL A 51 -9.64 2.82 -3.51
CA VAL A 51 -10.41 4.07 -3.57
C VAL A 51 -10.35 4.58 -5.01
N GLU A 52 -11.51 4.90 -5.57
CA GLU A 52 -11.61 5.39 -6.94
C GLU A 52 -10.81 6.69 -7.13
N GLY A 53 -10.07 6.79 -8.22
CA GLY A 53 -9.22 7.95 -8.50
C GLY A 53 -7.93 8.03 -7.68
N ARG A 54 -7.70 7.13 -6.72
CA ARG A 54 -6.53 7.13 -5.82
C ARG A 54 -5.79 5.80 -5.90
N SER A 55 -4.55 5.80 -6.38
CA SER A 55 -3.70 4.60 -6.34
C SER A 55 -3.30 4.26 -4.91
N GLY A 56 -3.14 2.95 -4.65
CA GLY A 56 -2.78 2.43 -3.35
C GLY A 56 -3.82 1.50 -2.75
N VAL A 57 -3.52 0.98 -1.57
CA VAL A 57 -4.44 0.15 -0.80
C VAL A 57 -4.81 0.89 0.48
N TRP A 58 -6.07 0.83 0.84
CA TRP A 58 -6.67 1.65 1.86
C TRP A 58 -7.47 0.82 2.85
N VAL A 59 -7.44 1.20 4.10
CA VAL A 59 -8.38 0.73 5.11
C VAL A 59 -9.64 1.59 5.00
N PRO A 60 -10.84 0.98 4.91
CA PRO A 60 -12.08 1.72 4.73
C PRO A 60 -12.35 2.67 5.89
N ALA A 61 -13.16 3.71 5.63
CA ALA A 61 -13.75 4.52 6.67
C ALA A 61 -14.59 3.64 7.60
N GLY A 62 -14.53 3.89 8.88
CA GLY A 62 -15.26 3.06 9.84
C GLY A 62 -15.34 3.69 11.21
N PRO A 63 -16.10 3.08 12.14
CA PRO A 63 -16.06 3.48 13.53
C PRO A 63 -14.65 3.37 14.06
N ALA A 64 -14.26 4.28 14.95
CA ALA A 64 -12.95 4.26 15.60
C ALA A 64 -12.67 2.86 16.15
N SER A 65 -11.58 2.22 15.72
CA SER A 65 -11.14 0.95 16.29
C SER A 65 -10.79 1.16 17.75
N THR A 66 -11.27 0.29 18.63
CA THR A 66 -11.28 0.45 20.09
C THR A 66 -9.91 0.44 20.76
N LEU A 67 -8.80 0.34 20.04
CA LEU A 67 -7.48 0.14 20.63
C LEU A 67 -6.46 1.30 20.44
N ALA A 68 -6.75 2.30 19.62
CA ALA A 68 -5.80 3.39 19.38
C ALA A 68 -6.37 4.81 19.57
N ASP A 69 -7.60 4.96 20.03
CA ASP A 69 -8.28 6.26 20.12
C ASP A 69 -8.56 6.65 21.57
N THR A 70 -7.50 6.85 22.35
CA THR A 70 -7.60 7.39 23.71
C THR A 70 -7.36 8.90 23.82
N THR A 71 -7.35 9.62 22.70
CA THR A 71 -7.11 11.07 22.73
C THR A 71 -8.16 11.80 21.92
N ALA A 72 -9.26 12.17 22.54
CA ALA A 72 -10.06 13.39 22.42
C ALA A 72 -11.58 13.13 22.43
N PRO A 73 -12.35 13.94 23.14
CA PRO A 73 -13.81 13.92 23.09
C PRO A 73 -14.29 14.63 21.81
N GLY A 74 -14.83 13.84 20.88
CA GLY A 74 -15.36 14.32 19.61
C GLY A 74 -15.04 13.31 18.50
N GLN A 75 -15.67 12.13 18.55
CA GLN A 75 -15.46 11.09 17.55
C GLN A 75 -15.96 11.56 16.19
N HIS A 76 -15.05 12.07 15.35
CA HIS A 76 -15.29 12.16 13.92
C HIS A 76 -15.14 10.75 13.31
N PRO A 77 -16.04 10.33 12.40
CA PRO A 77 -15.86 9.08 11.68
C PRO A 77 -14.48 9.09 11.01
N ARG A 78 -13.72 8.00 11.18
CA ARG A 78 -12.41 7.87 10.53
C ARG A 78 -12.62 7.86 9.03
N THR A 79 -11.93 8.74 8.34
CA THR A 79 -11.80 8.71 6.88
C THR A 79 -11.00 7.49 6.43
N GLU A 80 -10.99 7.19 5.14
CA GLU A 80 -10.11 6.16 4.59
C GLU A 80 -8.65 6.46 4.94
N ARG A 81 -7.90 5.41 5.26
CA ARG A 81 -6.48 5.51 5.65
C ARG A 81 -5.63 4.69 4.71
N LYS A 82 -4.61 5.29 4.14
CA LYS A 82 -3.70 4.61 3.23
C LYS A 82 -2.75 3.70 4.02
N ILE A 83 -2.78 2.41 3.73
CA ILE A 83 -1.85 1.42 4.29
C ILE A 83 -0.71 1.09 3.33
N CYS A 84 -0.95 1.24 2.02
CA CYS A 84 0.07 0.98 1.01
C CYS A 84 0.08 2.09 -0.05
N ALA A 85 1.24 2.68 -0.24
CA ALA A 85 1.51 3.58 -1.35
C ALA A 85 2.00 2.79 -2.57
N LEU A 86 1.61 3.25 -3.76
CA LEU A 86 2.03 2.71 -5.04
C LEU A 86 2.62 3.84 -5.90
N GLY A 87 3.84 3.64 -6.34
CA GLY A 87 4.50 4.51 -7.30
C GLY A 87 5.19 3.65 -8.34
N VAL A 88 4.74 3.70 -9.59
CA VAL A 88 5.29 2.89 -10.66
C VAL A 88 5.71 3.74 -11.86
N ARG A 89 6.72 3.28 -12.56
CA ARG A 89 7.11 3.78 -13.87
C ARG A 89 7.28 2.60 -14.82
N VAL A 90 6.85 2.76 -16.06
CA VAL A 90 7.11 1.80 -17.12
C VAL A 90 7.89 2.49 -18.22
N ALA A 91 9.05 1.94 -18.56
CA ALA A 91 9.89 2.47 -19.64
C ALA A 91 10.28 1.32 -20.57
N ARG A 92 9.99 1.46 -21.85
CA ARG A 92 10.27 0.42 -22.86
C ARG A 92 9.73 -0.96 -22.48
N GLY A 93 8.55 -0.99 -21.85
CA GLY A 93 7.89 -2.21 -21.39
C GLY A 93 8.43 -2.78 -20.08
N VAL A 94 9.46 -2.19 -19.47
CA VAL A 94 10.02 -2.64 -18.19
C VAL A 94 9.49 -1.77 -17.05
N THR A 95 9.04 -2.43 -15.99
CA THR A 95 8.52 -1.79 -14.77
C THR A 95 9.66 -1.32 -13.86
N MET A 96 9.44 -0.25 -13.14
CA MET A 96 10.35 0.32 -12.13
C MET A 96 9.56 0.82 -10.94
N HIS A 97 10.21 0.87 -9.77
CA HIS A 97 9.58 1.19 -8.49
C HIS A 97 8.49 0.17 -8.12
N GLY A 98 7.52 0.53 -7.30
CA GLY A 98 6.44 -0.41 -6.93
C GLY A 98 5.68 -0.02 -5.67
N ILE A 99 5.86 -0.77 -4.60
CA ILE A 99 5.02 -0.83 -3.41
C ILE A 99 5.78 -0.29 -2.20
N GLY A 100 5.10 0.51 -1.38
CA GLY A 100 5.49 0.83 -0.02
C GLY A 100 4.37 0.43 0.94
N LEU A 101 4.43 -0.79 1.49
CA LEU A 101 3.47 -1.30 2.47
C LEU A 101 3.91 -0.90 3.89
N ASN A 102 3.07 -0.14 4.58
CA ASN A 102 3.30 0.24 5.97
C ASN A 102 3.01 -0.95 6.89
N VAL A 103 4.05 -1.57 7.42
CA VAL A 103 3.92 -2.68 8.36
C VAL A 103 3.93 -2.16 9.79
N ASN A 104 4.96 -1.42 10.18
CA ASN A 104 5.10 -0.82 11.51
C ASN A 104 6.02 0.42 11.47
N PRO A 105 5.81 1.38 10.56
CA PRO A 105 6.59 2.60 10.55
C PRO A 105 6.17 3.53 11.69
N ASP A 106 7.05 4.47 12.01
CA ASP A 106 6.66 5.65 12.76
C ASP A 106 5.72 6.51 11.91
N LEU A 107 4.44 6.57 12.28
CA LEU A 107 3.43 7.29 11.51
C LEU A 107 3.58 8.81 11.60
N ASP A 108 4.28 9.35 12.59
CA ASP A 108 4.59 10.78 12.69
C ASP A 108 5.50 11.25 11.54
N ALA A 109 6.22 10.31 10.91
CA ALA A 109 7.01 10.60 9.71
C ALA A 109 6.15 11.03 8.50
N PHE A 110 4.85 10.73 8.52
CA PHE A 110 3.88 11.11 7.48
C PHE A 110 3.06 12.35 7.84
N SER A 111 3.39 13.05 8.95
CA SER A 111 2.68 14.25 9.36
C SER A 111 2.74 15.33 8.27
N LEU A 112 1.63 16.05 8.08
CA LEU A 112 1.47 17.09 7.05
C LEU A 112 2.51 18.22 7.16
N ASP A 113 3.06 18.43 8.36
CA ASP A 113 4.13 19.41 8.61
C ASP A 113 5.47 19.04 7.96
N ARG A 114 5.64 17.76 7.61
CA ARG A 114 6.88 17.23 7.03
C ARG A 114 6.74 16.83 5.57
N ILE A 115 5.62 16.23 5.21
CA ILE A 115 5.39 15.75 3.85
C ILE A 115 3.88 15.82 3.57
N ILE A 116 3.48 16.37 2.42
CA ILE A 116 2.12 16.17 1.88
C ILE A 116 2.16 14.88 1.07
N PRO A 117 1.74 13.72 1.64
CA PRO A 117 1.84 12.44 0.93
C PRO A 117 0.88 12.45 -0.26
N CYS A 118 1.41 12.41 -1.46
CA CYS A 118 0.64 12.29 -2.70
C CYS A 118 -0.38 13.43 -2.97
N GLY A 119 -0.30 14.59 -2.27
CA GLY A 119 -1.23 15.72 -2.47
C GLY A 119 -2.66 15.43 -2.00
N ILE A 120 -2.84 14.52 -1.05
CA ILE A 120 -4.15 14.15 -0.49
C ILE A 120 -4.22 14.69 0.94
N ASP A 121 -4.96 15.76 1.12
CA ASP A 121 -5.08 16.47 2.41
C ASP A 121 -6.19 15.89 3.30
N ASP A 122 -7.03 15.01 2.76
CA ASP A 122 -8.27 14.53 3.36
C ASP A 122 -8.27 13.06 3.78
N ALA A 123 -7.12 12.37 3.68
CA ALA A 123 -6.99 10.97 4.03
C ALA A 123 -5.80 10.70 4.95
N GLY A 124 -6.03 9.84 5.95
CA GLY A 124 -5.00 9.42 6.89
C GLY A 124 -4.00 8.42 6.31
N VAL A 125 -2.94 8.15 7.07
CA VAL A 125 -2.00 7.06 6.85
C VAL A 125 -2.09 6.10 8.02
N THR A 126 -1.93 4.79 7.76
CA THR A 126 -1.97 3.75 8.78
C THR A 126 -0.96 2.64 8.48
N SER A 127 -0.93 1.60 9.31
CA SER A 127 -0.05 0.44 9.17
C SER A 127 -0.74 -0.86 9.58
N LEU A 128 -0.18 -2.01 9.15
CA LEU A 128 -0.65 -3.33 9.55
C LEU A 128 -0.66 -3.48 11.09
N SER A 129 0.41 -3.03 11.76
CA SER A 129 0.51 -3.14 13.21
C SER A 129 -0.58 -2.37 13.94
N VAL A 130 -0.86 -1.14 13.50
CA VAL A 130 -1.91 -0.30 14.10
C VAL A 130 -3.29 -0.89 13.90
N GLU A 131 -3.62 -1.29 12.67
CA GLU A 131 -4.98 -1.77 12.35
C GLU A 131 -5.27 -3.16 12.93
N THR A 132 -4.23 -4.01 13.08
CA THR A 132 -4.40 -5.35 13.65
C THR A 132 -4.22 -5.41 15.17
N GLY A 133 -3.71 -4.33 15.79
CA GLY A 133 -3.37 -4.30 17.21
C GLY A 133 -2.19 -5.23 17.58
N ARG A 134 -1.38 -5.65 16.59
CA ARG A 134 -0.25 -6.57 16.78
C ARG A 134 1.05 -5.90 16.36
N HIS A 135 2.12 -6.10 17.10
CA HIS A 135 3.45 -5.66 16.67
C HIS A 135 3.98 -6.61 15.58
N LEU A 136 3.99 -6.13 14.33
CA LEU A 136 4.47 -6.88 13.17
C LEU A 136 5.79 -6.29 12.69
N THR A 137 6.73 -7.16 12.32
CA THR A 137 7.96 -6.77 11.62
C THR A 137 7.74 -6.82 10.10
N THR A 138 8.55 -6.12 9.33
CA THR A 138 8.46 -6.11 7.86
C THR A 138 8.63 -7.50 7.24
N SER A 139 9.28 -8.44 7.92
CA SER A 139 9.40 -9.82 7.48
C SER A 139 8.09 -10.62 7.55
N ALA A 140 7.14 -10.21 8.43
CA ALA A 140 5.90 -10.96 8.62
C ALA A 140 5.06 -11.08 7.32
N PRO A 141 4.79 -10.00 6.55
CA PRO A 141 4.05 -10.09 5.30
C PRO A 141 4.94 -10.40 4.07
N ALA A 142 6.29 -10.39 4.20
CA ALA A 142 7.19 -10.36 3.06
C ALA A 142 7.02 -11.57 2.11
N ASN A 143 7.07 -12.79 2.64
CA ASN A 143 6.97 -14.00 1.79
C ASN A 143 5.57 -14.13 1.17
N ALA A 144 4.52 -13.80 1.91
CA ALA A 144 3.16 -13.81 1.40
C ALA A 144 2.99 -12.77 0.28
N LEU A 145 3.62 -11.59 0.42
CA LEU A 145 3.57 -10.56 -0.61
C LEU A 145 4.29 -10.99 -1.89
N VAL A 146 5.44 -11.66 -1.78
CA VAL A 146 6.13 -12.21 -2.95
C VAL A 146 5.25 -13.22 -3.68
N ALA A 147 4.68 -14.20 -2.97
CA ALA A 147 3.80 -15.20 -3.57
C ALA A 147 2.54 -14.60 -4.21
N ALA A 148 1.92 -13.62 -3.57
CA ALA A 148 0.78 -12.90 -4.12
C ALA A 148 1.16 -12.10 -5.38
N LEU A 149 2.30 -11.43 -5.38
CA LEU A 149 2.82 -10.71 -6.54
C LEU A 149 3.08 -11.67 -7.71
N GLU A 150 3.73 -12.81 -7.47
CA GLU A 150 3.94 -13.83 -8.50
C GLU A 150 2.61 -14.27 -9.13
N THR A 151 1.60 -14.53 -8.30
CA THR A 151 0.27 -14.94 -8.76
C THR A 151 -0.40 -13.86 -9.61
N HIS A 152 -0.46 -12.63 -9.12
CA HIS A 152 -1.19 -11.55 -9.80
C HIS A 152 -0.45 -10.98 -11.01
N LEU A 153 0.89 -11.05 -11.03
CA LEU A 153 1.71 -10.51 -12.13
C LEU A 153 1.97 -11.52 -13.24
N ALA A 154 1.91 -12.83 -12.97
CA ALA A 154 2.15 -13.87 -13.99
C ALA A 154 1.41 -13.64 -15.32
N PRO A 155 0.10 -13.27 -15.32
CA PRO A 155 -0.63 -13.02 -16.58
C PRO A 155 -0.21 -11.75 -17.33
N LEU A 156 0.68 -10.94 -16.76
CA LEU A 156 1.09 -9.64 -17.30
C LEU A 156 2.52 -9.63 -17.81
N VAL A 157 3.29 -10.69 -17.50
CA VAL A 157 4.71 -10.80 -17.86
C VAL A 157 4.84 -11.31 -19.30
N ALA A 158 5.72 -10.71 -20.07
CA ALA A 158 6.10 -11.22 -21.38
C ALA A 158 6.84 -12.56 -21.26
N ASP A 159 6.57 -13.47 -22.18
CA ASP A 159 7.33 -14.73 -22.27
C ASP A 159 8.83 -14.45 -22.37
N ALA A 160 9.61 -15.30 -21.71
CA ALA A 160 11.06 -15.25 -21.84
C ALA A 160 11.44 -15.65 -23.28
N THR A 161 11.92 -14.69 -24.06
CA THR A 161 12.49 -14.91 -25.41
C THR A 161 13.96 -15.23 -25.30
#